data_f609655d4f42f7ebc78bbc76e4f984cc
#
_entry.id   f609655d4f42f7ebc78bbc76e4f984cc
#
_cell.length_a   1.000
_cell.length_b   1.000
_cell.length_c   1.000
_cell.angle_alpha   90.00
_cell.angle_beta   90.00
_cell.angle_gamma   90.00
#
_symmetry.space_group_name_H-M   'P 1'
#
loop_
_entity.id
_entity.type
_entity.pdbx_description
1 polymer ?
#
loop_
_entity_poly.entity_id
_entity_poly.type
_entity_poly.pdbx_seq_one_letter_code
_entity_poly.pdbx_strand_id
1 'polypeptide(L)'
;MDYETVPAADLAHSLRGVGVNILCRDVGGTARFLEAVFGLAVHRVSSDYAIVTHDGTVMQLHADATYAGHPLHGLLPEGAARGAGVQFYLFGCDPDAAAARAEAAGGAVVEVPTDKPPGLRE
;
A
#
# COMPACT_ATOMS: atom_id res chain seq x y z
N MET A 1 -19.21 -4.81 0.59
CA MET A 1 -18.52 -5.95 1.25
C MET A 1 -17.87 -5.44 2.53
N ASP A 2 -18.02 -6.16 3.60
CA ASP A 2 -17.35 -5.85 4.86
C ASP A 2 -15.97 -6.52 4.88
N TYR A 3 -14.93 -5.74 4.66
CA TYR A 3 -13.56 -6.23 4.59
C TYR A 3 -13.00 -6.68 5.96
N GLU A 4 -13.63 -6.27 7.06
CA GLU A 4 -13.22 -6.72 8.40
C GLU A 4 -13.59 -8.18 8.66
N THR A 5 -14.68 -8.65 8.08
CA THR A 5 -15.28 -9.95 8.41
C THR A 5 -15.45 -10.89 7.24
N VAL A 6 -15.27 -10.44 6.00
CA VAL A 6 -15.45 -11.27 4.82
C VAL A 6 -14.59 -12.53 4.87
N PRO A 7 -15.14 -13.72 4.61
CA PRO A 7 -14.32 -14.93 4.50
C PRO A 7 -13.27 -14.79 3.40
N ALA A 8 -12.08 -15.35 3.64
CA ALA A 8 -10.95 -15.21 2.70
C ALA A 8 -11.27 -15.71 1.29
N ALA A 9 -12.01 -16.81 1.17
CA ALA A 9 -12.41 -17.34 -0.12
C ALA A 9 -13.36 -16.39 -0.87
N ASP A 10 -14.28 -15.77 -0.15
CA ASP A 10 -15.23 -14.82 -0.74
C ASP A 10 -14.52 -13.56 -1.22
N LEU A 11 -13.57 -13.06 -0.43
CA LEU A 11 -12.72 -11.95 -0.86
C LEU A 11 -11.97 -12.31 -2.14
N ALA A 12 -11.28 -13.45 -2.15
CA ALA A 12 -10.48 -13.87 -3.30
C ALA A 12 -11.33 -13.98 -4.58
N HIS A 13 -12.53 -14.53 -4.47
CA HIS A 13 -13.44 -14.67 -5.61
C HIS A 13 -14.08 -13.35 -6.05
N SER A 14 -14.09 -12.33 -5.20
CA SER A 14 -14.65 -11.01 -5.53
C SER A 14 -13.69 -10.13 -6.31
N LEU A 15 -12.39 -10.39 -6.24
CA LEU A 15 -11.37 -9.57 -6.88
C LEU A 15 -11.41 -9.70 -8.41
N ARG A 16 -11.17 -8.59 -9.09
CA ARG A 16 -11.19 -8.51 -10.55
C ARG A 16 -10.02 -7.67 -11.04
N GLY A 17 -9.64 -7.89 -12.29
CA GLY A 17 -8.57 -7.14 -12.93
C GLY A 17 -7.20 -7.49 -12.38
N VAL A 18 -6.41 -6.47 -12.10
CA VAL A 18 -5.06 -6.64 -11.54
C VAL A 18 -5.12 -6.48 -10.04
N GLY A 19 -4.66 -7.49 -9.31
CA GLY A 19 -4.48 -7.41 -7.87
C GLY A 19 -3.07 -6.98 -7.50
N VAL A 20 -2.93 -6.26 -6.39
CA VAL A 20 -1.64 -5.89 -5.82
C VAL A 20 -1.52 -6.49 -4.44
N ASN A 21 -0.42 -7.21 -4.23
CA ASN A 21 -0.04 -7.74 -2.93
C ASN A 21 1.38 -7.26 -2.60
N ILE A 22 1.52 -6.55 -1.51
CA ILE A 22 2.79 -5.95 -1.09
C ILE A 22 3.32 -6.72 0.12
N LEU A 23 4.54 -7.23 0.01
CA LEU A 23 5.24 -7.83 1.13
C LEU A 23 5.91 -6.74 1.95
N CYS A 24 5.63 -6.71 3.24
CA CYS A 24 6.05 -5.66 4.17
C CYS A 24 6.89 -6.24 5.29
N ARG A 25 7.89 -5.46 5.73
CA ARG A 25 8.60 -5.75 6.99
C ARG A 25 7.70 -5.47 8.19
N ASP A 26 6.84 -4.47 8.09
CA ASP A 26 5.91 -4.03 9.15
C ASP A 26 4.56 -3.71 8.52
N VAL A 27 3.63 -4.67 8.55
CA VAL A 27 2.29 -4.50 7.99
C VAL A 27 1.53 -3.38 8.69
N GLY A 28 1.54 -3.38 10.02
CA GLY A 28 0.82 -2.35 10.79
C GLY A 28 1.36 -0.94 10.53
N GLY A 29 2.67 -0.79 10.46
CA GLY A 29 3.32 0.48 10.14
C GLY A 29 2.99 0.97 8.75
N THR A 30 3.03 0.07 7.76
CA THR A 30 2.68 0.39 6.37
C THR A 30 1.20 0.80 6.26
N ALA A 31 0.30 0.04 6.88
CA ALA A 31 -1.13 0.36 6.89
C ALA A 31 -1.41 1.73 7.51
N ARG A 32 -0.80 2.01 8.66
CA ARG A 32 -0.95 3.31 9.33
C ARG A 32 -0.43 4.47 8.47
N PHE A 33 0.69 4.26 7.78
CA PHE A 33 1.25 5.27 6.88
C PHE A 33 0.28 5.57 5.72
N LEU A 34 -0.24 4.54 5.07
CA LEU A 34 -1.19 4.70 3.96
C LEU A 34 -2.47 5.42 4.39
N GLU A 35 -2.97 5.09 5.56
CA GLU A 35 -4.16 5.74 6.12
C GLU A 35 -3.88 7.20 6.47
N ALA A 36 -2.82 7.46 7.21
CA ALA A 36 -2.50 8.80 7.71
C ALA A 36 -2.11 9.77 6.60
N VAL A 37 -1.34 9.31 5.62
CA VAL A 37 -0.77 10.17 4.57
C VAL A 37 -1.74 10.36 3.42
N PHE A 38 -2.36 9.29 2.94
CA PHE A 38 -3.20 9.32 1.75
C PHE A 38 -4.69 9.17 2.02
N GLY A 39 -5.08 8.92 3.27
CA GLY A 39 -6.47 8.72 3.62
C GLY A 39 -7.07 7.42 3.08
N LEU A 40 -6.24 6.41 2.78
CA LEU A 40 -6.74 5.14 2.31
C LEU A 40 -7.46 4.40 3.43
N ALA A 41 -8.47 3.62 3.10
CA ALA A 41 -9.16 2.79 4.07
C ALA A 41 -8.37 1.50 4.29
N VAL A 42 -8.11 1.18 5.56
CA VAL A 42 -7.39 -0.04 5.95
C VAL A 42 -8.30 -0.92 6.79
N HIS A 43 -8.25 -2.22 6.51
CA HIS A 43 -9.14 -3.20 7.11
C HIS A 43 -8.38 -4.43 7.55
N ARG A 44 -8.90 -5.11 8.56
CA ARG A 44 -8.40 -6.40 9.03
C ARG A 44 -6.90 -6.38 9.34
N VAL A 45 -6.43 -5.25 9.91
CA VAL A 45 -5.00 -5.04 10.17
C VAL A 45 -4.54 -5.95 11.30
N SER A 46 -3.51 -6.75 11.02
CA SER A 46 -2.81 -7.57 11.99
C SER A 46 -1.30 -7.47 11.75
N SER A 47 -0.52 -8.18 12.55
CA SER A 47 0.92 -8.27 12.30
C SER A 47 1.27 -8.98 10.99
N ASP A 48 0.35 -9.78 10.45
CA ASP A 48 0.59 -10.64 9.29
C ASP A 48 -0.05 -10.15 8.01
N TYR A 49 -1.14 -9.37 8.11
CA TYR A 49 -2.00 -9.09 6.97
C TYR A 49 -2.79 -7.80 7.14
N ALA A 50 -3.09 -7.14 6.04
CA ALA A 50 -4.07 -6.06 5.96
C ALA A 50 -4.68 -5.96 4.57
N ILE A 51 -5.88 -5.42 4.51
CA ILE A 51 -6.55 -5.04 3.27
C ILE A 51 -6.54 -3.52 3.19
N VAL A 52 -6.21 -3.00 2.02
CA VAL A 52 -6.22 -1.55 1.76
C VAL A 52 -7.11 -1.28 0.57
N THR A 53 -8.03 -0.35 0.72
CA THR A 53 -8.95 0.03 -0.35
C THR A 53 -8.83 1.51 -0.67
N HIS A 54 -8.94 1.82 -1.96
CA HIS A 54 -8.96 3.19 -2.46
C HIS A 54 -9.81 3.24 -3.72
N ASP A 55 -10.91 3.95 -3.65
CA ASP A 55 -11.80 4.21 -4.81
C ASP A 55 -12.09 2.93 -5.63
N GLY A 56 -12.51 1.87 -4.96
CA GLY A 56 -12.85 0.59 -5.60
C GLY A 56 -11.69 -0.36 -5.85
N THR A 57 -10.44 0.12 -5.74
CA THR A 57 -9.26 -0.73 -5.83
C THR A 57 -8.99 -1.42 -4.49
N VAL A 58 -8.68 -2.69 -4.54
CA VAL A 58 -8.34 -3.50 -3.37
C VAL A 58 -6.90 -3.97 -3.48
N MET A 59 -6.11 -3.64 -2.46
CA MET A 59 -4.73 -4.12 -2.31
C MET A 59 -4.61 -4.95 -1.04
N GLN A 60 -3.61 -5.80 -0.99
CA GLN A 60 -3.30 -6.58 0.21
C GLN A 60 -1.89 -6.30 0.68
N LEU A 61 -1.69 -6.32 1.99
CA LEU A 61 -0.39 -6.29 2.63
C LEU A 61 -0.18 -7.62 3.34
N HIS A 62 1.01 -8.21 3.19
CA HIS A 62 1.41 -9.42 3.92
C HIS A 62 2.76 -9.18 4.58
N ALA A 63 2.92 -9.70 5.78
CA ALA A 63 4.24 -9.72 6.40
C ALA A 63 5.17 -10.69 5.66
N ASP A 64 6.45 -10.35 5.57
CA ASP A 64 7.45 -11.21 4.92
C ASP A 64 7.42 -12.65 5.44
N ALA A 65 7.26 -12.81 6.74
CA ALA A 65 7.26 -14.13 7.39
C ALA A 65 6.13 -15.03 6.89
N THR A 66 5.02 -14.48 6.43
CA THR A 66 3.90 -15.28 5.89
C THR A 66 4.26 -15.96 4.56
N TYR A 67 5.35 -15.51 3.93
CA TYR A 67 5.87 -16.06 2.68
C TYR A 67 7.10 -16.95 2.89
N ALA A 68 7.43 -17.36 4.11
CA ALA A 68 8.64 -18.12 4.40
C ALA A 68 8.75 -19.43 3.59
N GLY A 69 7.63 -20.06 3.23
CA GLY A 69 7.58 -21.25 2.38
C GLY A 69 7.45 -20.96 0.88
N HIS A 70 7.44 -19.70 0.47
CA HIS A 70 7.20 -19.29 -0.90
C HIS A 70 8.53 -18.88 -1.57
N PRO A 71 8.74 -19.23 -2.88
CA PRO A 71 9.98 -18.87 -3.59
C PRO A 71 10.29 -17.36 -3.57
N LEU A 72 9.28 -16.50 -3.55
CA LEU A 72 9.45 -15.05 -3.52
C LEU A 72 10.20 -14.58 -2.26
N HIS A 73 10.05 -15.27 -1.14
CA HIS A 73 10.66 -14.88 0.13
C HIS A 73 12.19 -14.75 0.01
N GLY A 74 12.84 -15.71 -0.68
CA GLY A 74 14.29 -15.70 -0.89
C GLY A 74 14.78 -14.59 -1.83
N LEU A 75 13.88 -13.94 -2.56
CA LEU A 75 14.21 -12.86 -3.49
C LEU A 75 14.01 -11.47 -2.86
N LEU A 76 13.46 -11.38 -1.66
CA LEU A 76 13.21 -10.10 -1.00
C LEU A 76 14.54 -9.43 -0.62
N PRO A 77 14.77 -8.17 -1.07
CA PRO A 77 15.98 -7.48 -0.71
C PRO A 77 16.00 -7.07 0.78
N GLU A 78 17.14 -7.21 1.40
CA GLU A 78 17.36 -6.80 2.80
C GLU A 78 17.49 -5.28 2.94
N GLY A 79 17.92 -4.59 1.88
CA GLY A 79 18.19 -3.16 1.90
C GLY A 79 16.94 -2.28 1.81
N ALA A 80 17.17 -0.98 1.71
CA ALA A 80 16.12 0.04 1.72
C ALA A 80 15.32 0.14 0.41
N ALA A 81 15.84 -0.36 -0.70
CA ALA A 81 15.29 -0.13 -2.04
C ALA A 81 14.21 -1.14 -2.46
N ARG A 82 13.53 -1.78 -1.50
CA ARG A 82 12.44 -2.71 -1.80
C ARG A 82 11.33 -1.98 -2.55
N GLY A 83 10.91 -2.55 -3.69
CA GLY A 83 9.88 -1.97 -4.55
C GLY A 83 10.39 -0.94 -5.56
N ALA A 84 11.68 -0.63 -5.57
CA ALA A 84 12.25 0.25 -6.58
C ALA A 84 11.98 -0.30 -7.99
N GLY A 85 11.57 0.59 -8.91
CA GLY A 85 11.14 0.19 -10.25
C GLY A 85 9.63 0.07 -10.42
N VAL A 86 8.87 0.19 -9.34
CA VAL A 86 7.40 0.26 -9.37
C VAL A 86 6.94 1.53 -8.70
N GLN A 87 5.99 2.22 -9.34
CA GLN A 87 5.30 3.37 -8.76
C GLN A 87 3.81 3.07 -8.65
N PHE A 88 3.21 3.51 -7.55
CA PHE A 88 1.77 3.51 -7.40
C PHE A 88 1.25 4.93 -7.47
N TYR A 89 0.33 5.17 -8.38
CA TYR A 89 -0.38 6.45 -8.47
C TYR A 89 -1.68 6.34 -7.70
N LEU A 90 -1.86 7.22 -6.73
CA LEU A 90 -3.08 7.28 -5.92
C LEU A 90 -3.89 8.50 -6.40
N PHE A 91 -4.74 8.26 -7.36
CA PHE A 91 -5.56 9.33 -7.95
C PHE A 91 -6.63 9.79 -6.95
N GLY A 92 -6.97 11.08 -7.03
CA GLY A 92 -7.96 11.68 -6.14
C GLY A 92 -7.39 12.14 -4.79
N CYS A 93 -6.08 12.02 -4.56
CA CYS A 93 -5.41 12.58 -3.40
C CYS A 93 -4.83 13.96 -3.72
N ASP A 94 -4.77 14.84 -2.71
CA ASP A 94 -4.10 16.13 -2.82
C ASP A 94 -2.59 15.94 -2.60
N PRO A 95 -1.73 16.13 -3.62
CA PRO A 95 -0.30 15.89 -3.48
C PRO A 95 0.38 16.78 -2.43
N ASP A 96 0.01 18.06 -2.35
CA ASP A 96 0.63 18.99 -1.40
C ASP A 96 0.31 18.58 0.05
N ALA A 97 -0.93 18.28 0.33
CA ALA A 97 -1.35 17.84 1.66
C ALA A 97 -0.74 16.47 2.01
N ALA A 98 -0.69 15.55 1.05
CA ALA A 98 -0.09 14.23 1.25
C ALA A 98 1.41 14.33 1.53
N ALA A 99 2.15 15.19 0.80
CA ALA A 99 3.58 15.39 1.03
C ALA A 99 3.85 15.92 2.45
N ALA A 100 3.05 16.90 2.91
CA ALA A 100 3.18 17.42 4.27
C ALA A 100 2.93 16.34 5.33
N ARG A 101 1.88 15.51 5.14
CA ARG A 101 1.58 14.41 6.04
C ARG A 101 2.64 13.31 6.02
N ALA A 102 3.22 13.04 4.84
CA ALA A 102 4.30 12.07 4.70
C ALA A 102 5.53 12.49 5.51
N GLU A 103 5.94 13.74 5.41
CA GLU A 103 7.06 14.27 6.20
C GLU A 103 6.79 14.18 7.70
N ALA A 104 5.59 14.55 8.14
CA ALA A 104 5.18 14.47 9.54
C ALA A 104 5.17 13.02 10.05
N ALA A 105 4.89 12.05 9.19
CA ALA A 105 4.88 10.62 9.51
C ALA A 105 6.27 9.94 9.37
N GLY A 106 7.31 10.70 9.06
CA GLY A 106 8.67 10.17 8.88
C GLY A 106 8.93 9.54 7.50
N GLY A 107 8.05 9.77 6.54
CA GLY A 107 8.24 9.33 5.16
C GLY A 107 9.24 10.20 4.40
N ALA A 108 9.77 9.66 3.31
CA ALA A 108 10.68 10.38 2.43
C ALA A 108 9.90 10.96 1.24
N VAL A 109 9.96 12.28 1.08
CA VAL A 109 9.46 12.95 -0.13
C VAL A 109 10.62 13.04 -1.12
N VAL A 110 10.58 12.16 -2.12
CA VAL A 110 11.67 12.05 -3.12
C VAL A 110 11.63 13.21 -4.10
N GLU A 111 10.45 13.67 -4.45
CA GLU A 111 10.23 14.84 -5.29
C GLU A 111 9.08 15.65 -4.72
N VAL A 112 9.30 16.96 -4.54
CA VAL A 112 8.23 17.84 -4.04
C VAL A 112 7.08 17.91 -5.04
N PRO A 113 5.83 18.15 -4.58
CA PRO A 113 4.69 18.27 -5.47
C PRO A 113 4.94 19.29 -6.58
N THR A 114 4.71 18.89 -7.81
CA THR A 114 5.07 19.63 -9.01
C THR A 114 4.00 19.48 -10.07
N ASP A 115 3.71 20.55 -10.77
CA ASP A 115 2.84 20.50 -11.96
C ASP A 115 3.60 19.89 -13.12
N LYS A 116 3.05 18.84 -13.70
CA LYS A 116 3.68 18.10 -14.81
C LYS A 116 2.78 18.04 -16.03
N PRO A 117 3.38 18.02 -17.25
CA PRO A 117 2.59 17.77 -18.46
C PRO A 117 1.96 16.37 -18.42
N PRO A 118 0.74 16.19 -18.95
CA PRO A 118 -0.12 17.18 -19.61
C PRO A 118 -1.06 17.97 -18.69
N GLY A 119 -0.83 18.00 -17.37
CA GLY A 119 -1.63 18.83 -16.47
C GLY A 119 -1.98 18.16 -15.14
N LEU A 120 -1.20 17.17 -14.73
CA LEU A 120 -1.33 16.59 -13.39
C LEU A 120 -0.34 17.25 -12.44
N ARG A 121 -0.79 17.46 -11.20
CA ARG A 121 0.09 17.77 -10.10
C ARG A 121 0.40 16.48 -9.34
N GLU A 122 1.68 16.19 -9.17
CA GLU A 122 2.13 14.98 -8.48
C GLU A 122 3.43 15.19 -7.71
#